data_ea3bcf1fc29c54718dab867237f66ed7
#
_entry.id   ea3bcf1fc29c54718dab867237f66ed7
#
_cell.length_a   1.000
_cell.length_b   1.000
_cell.length_c   1.000
_cell.angle_alpha   90.00
_cell.angle_beta   90.00
_cell.angle_gamma   90.00
#
_symmetry.space_group_name_H-M   'P 1'
#
loop_
_entity.id
_entity.type
_entity.pdbx_description
1 polymer ?
#
loop_
_entity_poly.entity_id
_entity_poly.type
_entity_poly.pdbx_seq_one_letter_code
_entity_poly.pdbx_strand_id
1 'polypeptide(L)' 'MPIGAQDNLDELYGKQQLLTDEAARLEGERDRLDPDGPDASRHYLLELQIAALCEESSRISAHISDILERDLQR' A
#
# COMPACT_ATOMS: atom_id res chain seq x y z
N MET A 1 -9.01 12.61 -27.57
CA MET A 1 -9.52 11.40 -26.92
C MET A 1 -9.24 11.44 -25.42
N PRO A 2 -10.23 11.54 -24.65
CA PRO A 2 -9.99 11.56 -23.23
C PRO A 2 -9.50 10.21 -22.76
N ILE A 3 -8.39 10.26 -22.11
CA ILE A 3 -7.95 9.12 -21.35
C ILE A 3 -8.89 9.09 -20.18
N GLY A 4 -9.71 8.08 -20.12
CA GLY A 4 -10.73 8.04 -19.12
C GLY A 4 -10.18 7.83 -17.74
N ALA A 5 -11.03 8.03 -16.76
CA ALA A 5 -10.74 7.72 -15.38
C ALA A 5 -10.33 6.27 -15.22
N GLN A 6 -10.73 5.43 -16.18
CA GLN A 6 -10.41 4.01 -16.16
C GLN A 6 -8.91 3.74 -16.22
N ASP A 7 -8.17 4.52 -17.06
CA ASP A 7 -6.72 4.35 -17.12
C ASP A 7 -6.06 4.72 -15.80
N ASN A 8 -6.55 5.78 -15.16
CA ASN A 8 -6.06 6.18 -13.85
C ASN A 8 -6.38 5.12 -12.80
N LEU A 9 -7.55 4.51 -12.89
CA LEU A 9 -7.93 3.45 -11.96
C LEU A 9 -7.02 2.23 -12.10
N ASP A 10 -6.72 1.83 -13.33
CA ASP A 10 -5.84 0.69 -13.56
C ASP A 10 -4.45 0.94 -12.97
N GLU A 11 -3.93 2.15 -13.15
CA GLU A 11 -2.66 2.55 -12.58
C GLU A 11 -2.69 2.52 -11.05
N LEU A 12 -3.77 3.04 -10.47
CA LEU A 12 -3.92 3.08 -9.02
C LEU A 12 -4.05 1.69 -8.43
N TYR A 13 -4.82 0.82 -9.07
CA TYR A 13 -4.94 -0.57 -8.63
C TYR A 13 -3.60 -1.29 -8.71
N GLY A 14 -2.84 -1.03 -9.79
CA GLY A 14 -1.52 -1.60 -9.94
C GLY A 14 -0.57 -1.16 -8.83
N LYS A 15 -0.57 0.13 -8.51
CA LYS A 15 0.24 0.65 -7.42
C LYS A 15 -0.17 0.05 -6.07
N GLN A 16 -1.47 -0.04 -5.85
CA GLN A 16 -1.98 -0.62 -4.60
C GLN A 16 -1.54 -2.07 -4.45
N GLN A 17 -1.59 -2.82 -5.54
CA GLN A 17 -1.14 -4.21 -5.53
C GLN A 17 0.34 -4.32 -5.21
N LEU A 18 1.17 -3.46 -5.81
CA LEU A 18 2.60 -3.45 -5.54
C LEU A 18 2.89 -3.12 -4.08
N LEU A 19 2.17 -2.14 -3.51
CA LEU A 19 2.34 -1.78 -2.12
C LEU A 19 1.93 -2.91 -1.19
N THR A 20 0.83 -3.58 -1.52
CA THR A 20 0.34 -4.71 -0.73
C THR A 20 1.34 -5.86 -0.76
N ASP A 21 1.87 -6.17 -1.95
CA ASP A 21 2.86 -7.24 -2.11
C ASP A 21 4.14 -6.93 -1.35
N GLU A 22 4.60 -5.69 -1.44
CA GLU A 22 5.80 -5.26 -0.71
C GLU A 22 5.60 -5.33 0.79
N ALA A 23 4.44 -4.87 1.28
CA ALA A 23 4.13 -4.93 2.69
C ALA A 23 4.08 -6.37 3.18
N ALA A 24 3.48 -7.26 2.41
CA ALA A 24 3.42 -8.68 2.77
C ALA A 24 4.81 -9.29 2.87
N ARG A 25 5.69 -8.94 1.93
CA ARG A 25 7.06 -9.43 1.94
C ARG A 25 7.81 -8.94 3.19
N LEU A 26 7.65 -7.66 3.52
CA LEU A 26 8.29 -7.09 4.71
C LEU A 26 7.73 -7.67 5.99
N GLU A 27 6.43 -7.96 6.03
CA GLU A 27 5.83 -8.61 7.18
C GLU A 27 6.43 -10.00 7.41
N GLY A 28 6.65 -10.74 6.33
CA GLY A 28 7.30 -12.04 6.42
C GLY A 28 8.72 -11.94 6.96
N GLU A 29 9.47 -10.93 6.52
CA GLU A 29 10.81 -10.69 7.04
C GLU A 29 10.77 -10.32 8.52
N ARG A 30 9.84 -9.43 8.89
CA ARG A 30 9.68 -9.00 10.28
C ARG A 30 9.38 -10.18 11.20
N ASP A 31 8.50 -11.08 10.75
CA ASP A 31 8.08 -12.21 11.58
C ASP A 31 9.20 -13.20 11.83
N ARG A 32 10.25 -13.17 11.01
CA ARG A 32 11.42 -14.02 11.20
C ARG A 32 12.41 -13.44 12.21
N LEU A 33 12.25 -12.17 12.55
CA LEU A 33 13.15 -11.49 13.48
C LEU A 33 12.55 -11.47 14.88
N ASP A 34 13.43 -11.60 15.88
CA ASP A 34 13.02 -11.55 17.28
C ASP A 34 12.97 -10.07 17.70
N PRO A 35 11.81 -9.55 18.12
CA PRO A 35 11.70 -8.15 18.53
C PRO A 35 12.49 -7.84 19.80
N ASP A 36 12.84 -8.85 20.58
CA ASP A 36 13.60 -8.66 21.82
C ASP A 36 15.04 -9.12 21.67
N GLY A 37 15.45 -9.57 20.49
CA GLY A 37 16.76 -10.12 20.25
C GLY A 37 17.73 -9.14 19.61
N PRO A 38 18.86 -9.66 19.08
CA PRO A 38 19.88 -8.80 18.45
C PRO A 38 19.39 -8.11 17.19
N ASP A 39 18.29 -8.58 16.60
CA ASP A 39 17.71 -8.00 15.40
C ASP A 39 16.57 -7.02 15.70
N ALA A 40 16.43 -6.61 16.96
CA ALA A 40 15.34 -5.72 17.38
C ALA A 40 15.28 -4.43 16.56
N SER A 41 16.42 -3.82 16.27
CA SER A 41 16.48 -2.59 15.48
C SER A 41 15.94 -2.80 14.07
N ARG A 42 16.32 -3.91 13.46
CA ARG A 42 15.84 -4.24 12.11
C ARG A 42 14.35 -4.53 12.12
N HIS A 43 13.89 -5.24 13.14
CA HIS A 43 12.46 -5.51 13.32
C HIS A 43 11.68 -4.21 13.38
N TYR A 44 12.16 -3.25 14.17
CA TYR A 44 11.53 -1.95 14.32
C TYR A 44 11.50 -1.18 12.99
N LEU A 45 12.61 -1.18 12.24
CA LEU A 45 12.68 -0.50 10.96
C LEU A 45 11.70 -1.10 9.95
N LEU A 46 11.57 -2.43 9.97
CA LEU A 46 10.60 -3.09 9.09
C LEU A 46 9.17 -2.69 9.45
N GLU A 47 8.86 -2.58 10.73
CA GLU A 47 7.54 -2.13 11.16
C GLU A 47 7.24 -0.72 10.66
N LEU A 48 8.22 0.17 10.71
CA LEU A 48 8.04 1.53 10.19
C LEU A 48 7.80 1.53 8.69
N GLN A 49 8.53 0.70 7.95
CA GLN A 49 8.37 0.60 6.51
C GLN A 49 7.00 0.03 6.15
N ILE A 50 6.56 -0.99 6.88
CA ILE A 50 5.24 -1.58 6.67
C ILE A 50 4.15 -0.55 6.93
N ALA A 51 4.27 0.21 8.01
CA ALA A 51 3.31 1.25 8.35
C ALA A 51 3.22 2.31 7.25
N ALA A 52 4.37 2.72 6.70
CA ALA A 52 4.41 3.71 5.63
C ALA A 52 3.73 3.18 4.37
N LEU A 53 3.96 1.92 4.02
CA LEU A 53 3.33 1.29 2.86
C LEU A 53 1.82 1.18 3.05
N CYS A 54 1.38 0.81 4.24
CA CYS A 54 -0.04 0.72 4.55
C CYS A 54 -0.72 2.08 4.46
N GLU A 55 -0.06 3.13 4.95
CA GLU A 55 -0.59 4.48 4.87
C GLU A 55 -0.74 4.92 3.42
N GLU A 56 0.26 4.66 2.59
CA GLU A 56 0.20 5.01 1.18
C GLU A 56 -0.88 4.21 0.46
N SER A 57 -1.03 2.93 0.77
CA SER A 57 -2.09 2.10 0.23
C SER A 57 -3.46 2.66 0.59
N SER A 58 -3.62 3.14 1.82
CA SER A 58 -4.88 3.75 2.26
C SER A 58 -5.21 5.02 1.49
N ARG A 59 -4.20 5.84 1.20
CA ARG A 59 -4.38 7.05 0.40
C ARG A 59 -4.83 6.71 -1.01
N ILE A 60 -4.25 5.67 -1.59
CA ILE A 60 -4.64 5.21 -2.93
C ILE A 60 -6.06 4.70 -2.90
N SER A 61 -6.44 3.93 -1.89
CA SER A 61 -7.81 3.44 -1.74
C SER A 61 -8.81 4.59 -1.67
N ALA A 62 -8.49 5.63 -0.89
CA ALA A 62 -9.34 6.80 -0.78
C ALA A 62 -9.49 7.51 -2.11
N HIS A 63 -8.40 7.61 -2.85
CA HIS A 63 -8.42 8.26 -4.16
C HIS A 63 -9.26 7.46 -5.16
N ILE A 64 -9.14 6.13 -5.14
CA ILE A 64 -9.96 5.26 -5.97
C ILE A 64 -11.44 5.44 -5.65
N SER A 65 -11.77 5.46 -4.37
CA SER A 65 -13.16 5.66 -3.93
C SER A 65 -13.71 6.99 -4.41
N ASP A 66 -12.90 8.03 -4.35
CA ASP A 66 -13.30 9.36 -4.81
C ASP A 66 -13.61 9.37 -6.31
N ILE A 67 -12.77 8.70 -7.10
CA ILE A 67 -12.99 8.61 -8.54
C ILE A 67 -14.28 7.85 -8.83
N LEU A 68 -14.49 6.72 -8.15
CA LEU A 68 -15.69 5.92 -8.36
C LEU A 68 -16.95 6.67 -7.95
N GLU A 69 -16.90 7.43 -6.86
CA GLU A 69 -18.04 8.23 -6.43
C GLU A 69 -18.40 9.29 -7.46
N ARG A 70 -17.39 9.93 -8.04
CA ARG A 70 -17.64 10.95 -9.07
C ARG A 70 -18.34 10.35 -10.28
N ASP A 71 -17.94 9.15 -10.67
CA ASP A 71 -18.58 8.46 -11.80
C ASP A 71 -20.02 8.11 -11.48
N LEU A 72 -20.31 7.71 -10.25
CA LEU A 72 -21.65 7.35 -9.84
C LEU A 72 -22.60 8.55 -9.76
N GLN A 73 -22.06 9.74 -9.56
CA GLN A 73 -22.87 10.94 -9.42
C GLN A 73 -23.27 11.57 -10.76
N ARG A 74 -22.82 11.02 -11.84
CA ARG A 74 -23.24 11.49 -13.17
C ARG A 74 -24.62 10.90 -13.52
#